data_aec965f1f4184507a32f49af638da790
#
_entry.id   aec965f1f4184507a32f49af638da790
#
_cell.length_a   1.000
_cell.length_b   1.000
_cell.length_c   1.000
_cell.angle_alpha   90.00
_cell.angle_beta   90.00
_cell.angle_gamma   90.00
#
_symmetry.space_group_name_H-M   'P 1'
#
loop_
_entity.id
_entity.type
_entity.pdbx_description
1 polymer ?
#
loop_
_entity_poly.entity_id
_entity_poly.type
_entity_poly.pdbx_seq_one_letter_code
_entity_poly.pdbx_strand_id
1 'polypeptide(L)'
;MLALRILVGTQTGVAQLVAQEIELRLDGSDIGVKTRLMDDIDATVFAGGGVFLICTSTYGQGDVPDGARPFYDELLNKRPDLSNVRYGLIGLGDKGTHAATFCFAAKKFDKILGELGAVRIGEPLFNDSNTELPEDEAAQWMEGWIVLCRSQLGIEASA
;
A
#
# COMPACT_ATOMS: atom_id res chain seq x y z
N MET A 1 -7.49 -1.99 19.34
CA MET A 1 -7.48 -2.79 18.12
C MET A 1 -7.16 -1.92 16.92
N LEU A 2 -6.25 -2.34 16.08
CA LEU A 2 -5.88 -1.62 14.87
C LEU A 2 -6.68 -2.17 13.70
N ALA A 3 -7.37 -1.31 12.96
CA ALA A 3 -8.05 -1.67 11.72
C ALA A 3 -7.16 -1.23 10.55
N LEU A 4 -6.74 -2.19 9.74
CA LEU A 4 -5.88 -1.96 8.58
C LEU A 4 -6.64 -2.30 7.31
N ARG A 5 -6.63 -1.39 6.36
CA ARG A 5 -7.17 -1.63 5.02
C ARG A 5 -6.03 -1.67 4.01
N ILE A 6 -5.95 -2.75 3.24
CA ILE A 6 -4.93 -2.91 2.21
C ILE A 6 -5.59 -2.63 0.86
N LEU A 7 -5.03 -1.67 0.13
CA LEU A 7 -5.50 -1.32 -1.21
C LEU A 7 -4.48 -1.81 -2.23
N VAL A 8 -4.94 -2.67 -3.13
CA VAL A 8 -4.06 -3.43 -4.02
C VAL A 8 -4.23 -2.99 -5.47
N GLY A 9 -3.13 -2.54 -6.07
CA GLY A 9 -3.04 -2.30 -7.50
C GLY A 9 -2.18 -3.37 -8.16
N THR A 10 -2.75 -4.19 -9.05
CA THR A 10 -2.03 -5.28 -9.66
C THR A 10 -2.36 -5.43 -11.14
N GLN A 11 -1.35 -5.85 -11.91
CA GLN A 11 -1.51 -6.19 -13.32
C GLN A 11 -1.48 -7.71 -13.53
N THR A 12 -0.62 -8.41 -12.78
CA THR A 12 -0.38 -9.85 -12.94
C THR A 12 -0.70 -10.65 -11.69
N GLY A 13 -1.19 -10.03 -10.63
CA GLY A 13 -1.58 -10.70 -9.40
C GLY A 13 -0.51 -10.74 -8.30
N VAL A 14 0.71 -10.25 -8.54
CA VAL A 14 1.79 -10.32 -7.55
C VAL A 14 1.48 -9.47 -6.31
N ALA A 15 0.97 -8.25 -6.49
CA ALA A 15 0.59 -7.41 -5.36
C ALA A 15 -0.53 -8.04 -4.53
N GLN A 16 -1.43 -8.78 -5.17
CA GLN A 16 -2.50 -9.50 -4.48
C GLN A 16 -1.94 -10.64 -3.63
N LEU A 17 -0.95 -11.37 -4.14
CA LEU A 17 -0.26 -12.41 -3.35
C LEU A 17 0.42 -11.83 -2.12
N VAL A 18 1.06 -10.68 -2.26
CA VAL A 18 1.68 -9.97 -1.14
C VAL A 18 0.63 -9.62 -0.08
N ALA A 19 -0.50 -9.06 -0.49
CA ALA A 19 -1.57 -8.72 0.44
C ALA A 19 -2.12 -9.96 1.15
N GLN A 20 -2.27 -11.08 0.45
CA GLN A 20 -2.71 -12.34 1.03
C GLN A 20 -1.74 -12.86 2.08
N GLU A 21 -0.44 -12.75 1.83
CA GLU A 21 0.58 -13.16 2.80
C GLU A 21 0.52 -12.30 4.06
N ILE A 22 0.31 -11.00 3.90
CA ILE A 22 0.15 -10.09 5.04
C ILE A 22 -1.07 -10.47 5.87
N GLU A 23 -2.20 -10.76 5.20
CA GLU A 23 -3.42 -11.21 5.90
C GLU A 23 -3.16 -12.48 6.72
N LEU A 24 -2.46 -13.46 6.13
CA LEU A 24 -2.13 -14.72 6.82
C LEU A 24 -1.25 -14.47 8.04
N ARG A 25 -0.25 -13.59 7.92
CA ARG A 25 0.65 -13.27 9.03
C ARG A 25 -0.04 -12.55 10.17
N LEU A 26 -1.07 -11.76 9.88
CA LEU A 26 -1.81 -11.00 10.88
C LEU A 26 -3.06 -11.73 11.39
N ASP A 27 -3.37 -12.90 10.83
CA ASP A 27 -4.50 -13.70 11.28
C ASP A 27 -4.31 -14.14 12.74
N GLY A 28 -5.35 -14.00 13.54
CA GLY A 28 -5.29 -14.32 14.97
C GLY A 28 -4.66 -13.23 15.84
N SER A 29 -4.17 -12.16 15.24
CA SER A 29 -3.67 -10.99 15.99
C SER A 29 -4.82 -10.05 16.36
N ASP A 30 -4.48 -8.95 17.07
CA ASP A 30 -5.45 -7.89 17.37
C ASP A 30 -5.67 -6.91 16.21
N ILE A 31 -5.12 -7.21 15.04
CA ILE A 31 -5.25 -6.35 13.86
C ILE A 31 -6.34 -6.90 12.95
N GLY A 32 -7.36 -6.09 12.71
CA GLY A 32 -8.38 -6.42 11.73
C GLY A 32 -7.93 -5.95 10.35
N VAL A 33 -7.85 -6.86 9.38
CA VAL A 33 -7.38 -6.56 8.03
C VAL A 33 -8.51 -6.73 7.02
N LYS A 34 -8.67 -5.73 6.15
CA LYS A 34 -9.55 -5.81 4.98
C LYS A 34 -8.76 -5.44 3.74
N THR A 35 -8.80 -6.29 2.74
CA THR A 35 -8.13 -6.06 1.45
C THR A 35 -9.15 -5.73 0.38
N ARG A 36 -8.88 -4.70 -0.40
CA ARG A 36 -9.68 -4.30 -1.55
C ARG A 36 -8.78 -4.12 -2.76
N LEU A 37 -9.24 -4.59 -3.91
CA LEU A 37 -8.58 -4.30 -5.18
C LEU A 37 -8.92 -2.88 -5.62
N MET A 38 -7.97 -2.18 -6.20
CA MET A 38 -8.18 -0.79 -6.62
C MET A 38 -9.19 -0.64 -7.77
N ASP A 39 -9.47 -1.72 -8.49
CA ASP A 39 -10.51 -1.72 -9.53
C ASP A 39 -11.94 -1.77 -8.95
N ASP A 40 -12.08 -2.07 -7.66
CA ASP A 40 -13.37 -2.19 -6.97
C ASP A 40 -13.67 -0.99 -6.07
N ILE A 41 -12.83 0.02 -6.04
CA ILE A 41 -12.96 1.15 -5.11
C ILE A 41 -12.91 2.49 -5.83
N ASP A 42 -13.34 3.52 -5.14
CA ASP A 42 -13.19 4.91 -5.57
C ASP A 42 -12.62 5.74 -4.41
N ALA A 43 -12.51 7.06 -4.60
CA ALA A 43 -11.91 7.94 -3.61
C ALA A 43 -12.65 7.92 -2.27
N THR A 44 -13.91 7.49 -2.22
CA THR A 44 -14.67 7.39 -0.98
C THR A 44 -14.14 6.30 -0.04
N VAL A 45 -13.26 5.42 -0.51
CA VAL A 45 -12.62 4.41 0.35
C VAL A 45 -11.88 5.06 1.52
N PHE A 46 -11.41 6.30 1.33
CA PHE A 46 -10.70 7.05 2.37
C PHE A 46 -11.62 7.86 3.29
N ALA A 47 -12.93 7.84 3.06
CA ALA A 47 -13.87 8.62 3.88
C ALA A 47 -13.77 8.21 5.34
N GLY A 48 -13.69 9.19 6.24
CA GLY A 48 -13.51 8.94 7.67
C GLY A 48 -12.07 8.70 8.10
N GLY A 49 -11.13 8.67 7.17
CA GLY A 49 -9.71 8.47 7.48
C GLY A 49 -9.38 7.04 7.87
N GLY A 50 -8.32 6.85 8.63
CA GLY A 50 -7.87 5.57 9.12
C GLY A 50 -6.49 5.17 8.62
N VAL A 51 -6.14 3.90 8.82
CA VAL A 51 -4.82 3.35 8.47
C VAL A 51 -4.95 2.45 7.25
N PHE A 52 -4.14 2.74 6.26
CA PHE A 52 -4.16 2.04 4.97
C PHE A 52 -2.76 1.54 4.63
N LEU A 53 -2.70 0.44 3.91
CA LEU A 53 -1.48 -0.02 3.27
C LEU A 53 -1.72 -0.01 1.76
N ILE A 54 -0.92 0.78 1.05
CA ILE A 54 -0.96 0.81 -0.41
C ILE A 54 0.05 -0.19 -0.91
N CYS A 55 -0.42 -1.18 -1.66
CA CYS A 55 0.44 -2.23 -2.21
C CYS A 55 0.20 -2.29 -3.72
N THR A 56 1.16 -1.88 -4.51
CA THR A 56 0.95 -1.79 -5.96
C THR A 56 2.15 -2.25 -6.75
N SER A 57 1.86 -2.94 -7.85
CA SER A 57 2.81 -3.24 -8.91
C SER A 57 2.99 -2.01 -9.79
N THR A 58 4.06 -2.00 -10.58
CA THR A 58 4.28 -1.02 -11.63
C THR A 58 4.09 -1.72 -12.98
N TYR A 59 3.28 -1.11 -13.85
CA TYR A 59 3.00 -1.64 -15.18
C TYR A 59 3.86 -0.94 -16.23
N GLY A 60 4.38 -1.72 -17.20
CA GLY A 60 5.16 -1.17 -18.29
C GLY A 60 6.33 -0.31 -17.82
N GLN A 61 6.41 0.92 -18.30
CA GLN A 61 7.50 1.84 -18.00
C GLN A 61 7.14 2.86 -16.92
N GLY A 62 6.61 2.39 -15.81
CA GLY A 62 6.32 3.24 -14.66
C GLY A 62 4.84 3.58 -14.50
N ASP A 63 3.96 2.89 -15.22
CA ASP A 63 2.54 3.16 -15.15
C ASP A 63 1.87 2.48 -13.98
N VAL A 64 0.78 3.09 -13.52
CA VAL A 64 -0.15 2.46 -12.59
C VAL A 64 -0.83 1.30 -13.31
N PRO A 65 -1.02 0.13 -12.65
CA PRO A 65 -1.76 -0.97 -13.27
C PRO A 65 -3.11 -0.54 -13.83
N ASP A 66 -3.52 -1.13 -14.95
CA ASP A 66 -4.74 -0.73 -15.66
C ASP A 66 -5.97 -0.70 -14.75
N GLY A 67 -6.15 -1.71 -13.90
CA GLY A 67 -7.29 -1.75 -12.98
C GLY A 67 -7.25 -0.67 -11.91
N ALA A 68 -6.08 -0.15 -11.57
CA ALA A 68 -5.91 0.90 -10.56
C ALA A 68 -6.01 2.31 -11.16
N ARG A 69 -5.95 2.43 -12.49
CA ARG A 69 -5.91 3.73 -13.17
C ARG A 69 -7.10 4.62 -12.88
N PRO A 70 -8.36 4.13 -12.95
CA PRO A 70 -9.51 4.97 -12.63
C PRO A 70 -9.46 5.54 -11.20
N PHE A 71 -9.06 4.72 -10.24
CA PHE A 71 -8.91 5.15 -8.86
C PHE A 71 -7.83 6.24 -8.71
N TYR A 72 -6.67 6.02 -9.31
CA TYR A 72 -5.57 6.99 -9.30
C TYR A 72 -5.99 8.31 -9.97
N ASP A 73 -6.61 8.24 -11.14
CA ASP A 73 -7.06 9.42 -11.88
C ASP A 73 -8.13 10.20 -11.09
N GLU A 74 -9.01 9.50 -10.38
CA GLU A 74 -9.99 10.15 -9.52
C GLU A 74 -9.35 10.96 -8.40
N LEU A 75 -8.30 10.42 -7.77
CA LEU A 75 -7.56 11.16 -6.74
C LEU A 75 -6.94 12.43 -7.32
N LEU A 76 -6.40 12.38 -8.54
CA LEU A 76 -5.84 13.53 -9.23
C LEU A 76 -6.90 14.59 -9.55
N ASN A 77 -8.08 14.16 -9.98
CA ASN A 77 -9.13 15.04 -10.47
C ASN A 77 -9.98 15.63 -9.34
N LYS A 78 -10.41 14.81 -8.41
CA LYS A 78 -11.30 15.25 -7.31
C LYS A 78 -10.55 15.86 -6.13
N ARG A 79 -9.30 15.48 -5.94
CA ARG A 79 -8.42 15.99 -4.89
C ARG A 79 -9.09 16.04 -3.51
N PRO A 80 -9.56 14.89 -2.99
CA PRO A 80 -10.19 14.85 -1.67
C PRO A 80 -9.19 15.22 -0.57
N ASP A 81 -9.72 15.73 0.55
CA ASP A 81 -8.90 16.00 1.74
C ASP A 81 -8.63 14.69 2.48
N LEU A 82 -7.37 14.26 2.50
CA LEU A 82 -6.93 13.02 3.14
C LEU A 82 -6.12 13.27 4.42
N SER A 83 -6.33 14.40 5.07
CA SER A 83 -5.58 14.77 6.29
C SER A 83 -5.77 13.77 7.44
N ASN A 84 -6.84 12.99 7.43
CA ASN A 84 -7.11 11.96 8.43
C ASN A 84 -6.64 10.57 8.02
N VAL A 85 -5.93 10.46 6.90
CA VAL A 85 -5.40 9.19 6.39
C VAL A 85 -3.94 9.02 6.81
N ARG A 86 -3.62 7.83 7.32
CA ARG A 86 -2.25 7.40 7.59
C ARG A 86 -1.99 6.16 6.75
N TYR A 87 -0.82 6.06 6.13
CA TYR A 87 -0.61 4.95 5.22
C TYR A 87 0.82 4.44 5.23
N GLY A 88 0.95 3.15 4.91
CA GLY A 88 2.21 2.53 4.53
C GLY A 88 2.21 2.27 3.03
N LEU A 89 3.38 2.03 2.47
CA LEU A 89 3.55 1.88 1.04
C LEU A 89 4.46 0.72 0.71
N ILE A 90 3.95 -0.20 -0.11
CA ILE A 90 4.73 -1.28 -0.71
C ILE A 90 4.64 -1.13 -2.23
N GLY A 91 5.80 -0.96 -2.86
CA GLY A 91 5.92 -0.95 -4.31
C GLY A 91 6.62 -2.22 -4.78
N LEU A 92 6.13 -2.78 -5.87
CA LEU A 92 6.70 -3.98 -6.50
C LEU A 92 7.20 -3.64 -7.88
N GLY A 93 8.35 -4.17 -8.24
CA GLY A 93 8.95 -3.89 -9.53
C GLY A 93 10.07 -4.85 -9.88
N ASP A 94 10.71 -4.58 -11.01
CA ASP A 94 11.80 -5.38 -11.57
C ASP A 94 12.89 -4.42 -12.06
N LYS A 95 13.95 -4.28 -11.28
CA LYS A 95 15.08 -3.42 -11.63
C LYS A 95 15.85 -3.92 -12.84
N GLY A 96 15.87 -5.24 -13.04
CA GLY A 96 16.57 -5.83 -14.16
C GLY A 96 16.00 -5.43 -15.51
N THR A 97 14.66 -5.33 -15.59
CA THR A 97 13.96 -4.99 -16.81
C THR A 97 13.61 -3.51 -16.90
N HIS A 98 13.28 -2.87 -15.77
CA HIS A 98 12.76 -1.50 -15.72
C HIS A 98 13.47 -0.67 -14.64
N ALA A 99 14.80 -0.58 -14.70
CA ALA A 99 15.60 0.11 -13.68
C ALA A 99 15.23 1.59 -13.53
N ALA A 100 15.01 2.30 -14.64
CA ALA A 100 14.74 3.74 -14.62
C ALA A 100 13.36 4.09 -14.05
N THR A 101 12.41 3.14 -14.09
CA THR A 101 11.02 3.34 -13.67
C THR A 101 10.64 2.42 -12.51
N PHE A 102 11.63 1.90 -11.79
CA PHE A 102 11.44 0.96 -10.69
C PHE A 102 10.48 1.51 -9.64
N CYS A 103 9.40 0.77 -9.40
CA CYS A 103 8.37 1.09 -8.41
C CYS A 103 7.70 2.47 -8.61
N PHE A 104 7.68 2.99 -9.84
CA PHE A 104 7.12 4.32 -10.11
C PHE A 104 5.62 4.42 -9.79
N ALA A 105 4.85 3.35 -9.97
CA ALA A 105 3.42 3.37 -9.61
C ALA A 105 3.24 3.68 -8.13
N ALA A 106 4.00 3.01 -7.25
CA ALA A 106 3.97 3.29 -5.82
C ALA A 106 4.40 4.72 -5.52
N LYS A 107 5.44 5.21 -6.20
CA LYS A 107 5.91 6.59 -6.02
C LYS A 107 4.87 7.61 -6.46
N LYS A 108 4.10 7.31 -7.51
CA LYS A 108 2.99 8.16 -7.94
C LYS A 108 1.88 8.24 -6.90
N PHE A 109 1.52 7.10 -6.30
CA PHE A 109 0.55 7.09 -5.21
C PHE A 109 1.07 7.86 -4.00
N ASP A 110 2.33 7.66 -3.62
CA ASP A 110 2.95 8.38 -2.51
C ASP A 110 2.86 9.89 -2.71
N LYS A 111 3.16 10.34 -3.91
CA LYS A 111 3.11 11.77 -4.25
C LYS A 111 1.70 12.34 -4.12
N ILE A 112 0.72 11.70 -4.75
CA ILE A 112 -0.66 12.24 -4.73
C ILE A 112 -1.25 12.18 -3.32
N LEU A 113 -1.04 11.09 -2.59
CA LEU A 113 -1.56 10.98 -1.22
C LEU A 113 -0.97 12.05 -0.31
N GLY A 114 0.34 12.31 -0.41
CA GLY A 114 0.97 13.38 0.35
C GLY A 114 0.45 14.76 -0.01
N GLU A 115 0.23 15.03 -1.29
CA GLU A 115 -0.33 16.31 -1.75
C GLU A 115 -1.75 16.51 -1.21
N LEU A 116 -2.50 15.44 -0.99
CA LEU A 116 -3.87 15.51 -0.47
C LEU A 116 -3.92 15.55 1.07
N GLY A 117 -2.79 15.51 1.73
CA GLY A 117 -2.69 15.65 3.19
C GLY A 117 -2.50 14.34 3.96
N ALA A 118 -2.47 13.19 3.29
CA ALA A 118 -2.21 11.93 3.96
C ALA A 118 -0.77 11.88 4.47
N VAL A 119 -0.55 11.20 5.60
CA VAL A 119 0.77 11.10 6.22
C VAL A 119 1.25 9.65 6.14
N ARG A 120 2.42 9.46 5.54
CA ARG A 120 3.03 8.14 5.46
C ARG A 120 3.66 7.76 6.79
N ILE A 121 3.42 6.53 7.21
CA ILE A 121 4.03 5.95 8.40
C ILE A 121 5.28 5.19 7.98
N GLY A 122 6.45 5.65 8.38
CA GLY A 122 7.73 4.99 8.13
C GLY A 122 8.18 5.05 6.68
N GLU A 123 9.24 4.31 6.39
CA GLU A 123 9.81 4.22 5.05
C GLU A 123 9.03 3.23 4.19
N PRO A 124 8.88 3.50 2.89
CA PRO A 124 8.24 2.54 2.00
C PRO A 124 9.11 1.32 1.77
N LEU A 125 8.49 0.20 1.41
CA LEU A 125 9.18 -0.95 0.87
C LEU A 125 9.11 -0.90 -0.65
N PHE A 126 10.27 -0.94 -1.32
CA PHE A 126 10.33 -1.12 -2.76
C PHE A 126 11.02 -2.46 -3.03
N ASN A 127 10.22 -3.47 -3.35
CA ASN A 127 10.73 -4.81 -3.62
C ASN A 127 11.19 -4.93 -5.07
N ASP A 128 12.40 -5.45 -5.26
CA ASP A 128 12.90 -5.88 -6.56
C ASP A 128 12.77 -7.39 -6.65
N SER A 129 11.95 -7.87 -7.58
CA SER A 129 11.66 -9.29 -7.76
C SER A 129 12.89 -10.13 -8.11
N ASN A 130 13.99 -9.50 -8.54
CA ASN A 130 15.24 -10.19 -8.84
C ASN A 130 16.08 -10.49 -7.60
N THR A 131 15.82 -9.85 -6.47
CA THR A 131 16.65 -9.97 -5.26
C THR A 131 15.97 -10.76 -4.16
N GLU A 132 14.67 -10.65 -4.02
CA GLU A 132 13.92 -11.31 -2.97
C GLU A 132 12.46 -11.54 -3.39
N LEU A 133 11.85 -12.62 -2.90
CA LEU A 133 10.44 -12.87 -3.15
C LEU A 133 9.61 -11.76 -2.51
N PRO A 134 8.68 -11.15 -3.28
CA PRO A 134 7.89 -10.03 -2.77
C PRO A 134 7.15 -10.33 -1.47
N GLU A 135 6.51 -11.49 -1.38
CA GLU A 135 5.74 -11.89 -0.20
C GLU A 135 6.61 -12.08 1.05
N ASP A 136 7.84 -12.55 0.90
CA ASP A 136 8.75 -12.75 2.02
C ASP A 136 9.29 -11.43 2.55
N GLU A 137 9.74 -10.57 1.65
CA GLU A 137 10.24 -9.25 2.03
C GLU A 137 9.13 -8.39 2.65
N ALA A 138 7.92 -8.45 2.10
CA ALA A 138 6.78 -7.72 2.63
C ALA A 138 6.41 -8.19 4.04
N ALA A 139 6.45 -9.50 4.29
CA ALA A 139 6.16 -10.04 5.61
C ALA A 139 7.15 -9.54 6.66
N GLN A 140 8.44 -9.49 6.33
CA GLN A 140 9.47 -8.96 7.22
C GLN A 140 9.29 -7.47 7.46
N TRP A 141 9.06 -6.70 6.40
CA TRP A 141 8.84 -5.26 6.49
C TRP A 141 7.62 -4.93 7.36
N MET A 142 6.57 -5.73 7.23
CA MET A 142 5.32 -5.52 7.94
C MET A 142 5.49 -5.57 9.46
N GLU A 143 6.37 -6.43 9.97
CA GLU A 143 6.62 -6.54 11.40
C GLU A 143 7.07 -5.19 11.99
N GLY A 144 8.04 -4.55 11.37
CA GLY A 144 8.53 -3.24 11.80
C GLY A 144 7.50 -2.13 11.57
N TRP A 145 6.77 -2.19 10.47
CA TRP A 145 5.78 -1.18 10.14
C TRP A 145 4.62 -1.18 11.14
N ILE A 146 4.16 -2.35 11.58
CA ILE A 146 3.11 -2.46 12.60
C ILE A 146 3.55 -1.82 13.92
N VAL A 147 4.82 -2.02 14.31
CA VAL A 147 5.36 -1.37 15.51
C VAL A 147 5.30 0.15 15.37
N LEU A 148 5.67 0.69 14.21
CA LEU A 148 5.59 2.13 13.94
C LEU A 148 4.16 2.64 13.99
N CYS A 149 3.21 1.90 13.41
CA CYS A 149 1.80 2.27 13.44
C CYS A 149 1.30 2.40 14.88
N ARG A 150 1.58 1.43 15.72
CA ARG A 150 1.16 1.45 17.13
C ARG A 150 1.79 2.62 17.87
N SER A 151 3.07 2.86 17.66
CA SER A 151 3.79 3.96 18.30
C SER A 151 3.24 5.33 17.89
N GLN A 152 3.06 5.56 16.60
CA GLN A 152 2.61 6.86 16.08
C GLN A 152 1.13 7.14 16.36
N LEU A 153 0.32 6.09 16.48
CA LEU A 153 -1.11 6.23 16.74
C LEU A 153 -1.45 6.10 18.24
N GLY A 154 -0.47 5.81 19.09
CA GLY A 154 -0.68 5.61 20.52
C GLY A 154 -1.49 4.36 20.85
N ILE A 155 -1.41 3.32 20.00
CA ILE A 155 -2.14 2.07 20.18
C ILE A 155 -1.18 0.99 20.67
N GLU A 156 -1.49 0.41 21.85
CA GLU A 156 -0.71 -0.70 22.36
C GLU A 156 -1.25 -2.03 21.83
N ALA A 157 -0.36 -3.03 21.80
CA ALA A 157 -0.77 -4.38 21.42
C ALA A 157 -1.69 -4.96 22.50
N SER A 158 -2.76 -5.63 22.08
CA SER A 158 -3.64 -6.37 22.99
C SER A 158 -2.91 -7.59 23.54
N ALA A 159 -3.04 -7.80 24.81
CA ALA A 159 -2.43 -8.94 25.49
C ALA A 159 -3.05 -10.28 25.06
#